data_755dbac9ab69b720954887b27339356a
#
_entry.id   755dbac9ab69b720954887b27339356a
#
_cell.length_a   1.000
_cell.length_b   1.000
_cell.length_c   1.000
_cell.angle_alpha   90.00
_cell.angle_beta   90.00
_cell.angle_gamma   90.00
#
_symmetry.space_group_name_H-M   'P 1'
#
loop_
_entity.id
_entity.type
_entity.pdbx_description
1 polymer ?
#
loop_
_entity_poly.entity_id
_entity_poly.type
_entity_poly.pdbx_seq_one_letter_code
_entity_poly.pdbx_strand_id
1 'polypeptide(L)'
;MSADDLQVTPLGPQHDRAAFSCGEATLDRYLREQASQDRKRSLARCYVLTRVPEPARIVGYYTLSAHSVRLHDLPEDAARGIPYRDVPGVLIGRLALDTREQGRGLGERLLAAAVEHCARLERDLGLRVLVVDALSEGAARFYERNGFRRFGTGELRLFLSLRHVRP
;
A
#
# COMPACT_ATOMS: atom_id res chain seq x y z
N MET A 1 23.69 -6.73 -4.12
CA MET A 1 22.70 -6.29 -5.11
C MET A 1 22.33 -4.83 -4.84
N SER A 2 22.41 -4.04 -5.88
CA SER A 2 22.15 -2.61 -5.79
C SER A 2 20.66 -2.31 -5.56
N ALA A 3 20.39 -1.15 -4.97
CA ALA A 3 19.05 -0.61 -4.86
C ALA A 3 18.37 -0.41 -6.23
N ASP A 4 19.17 -0.25 -7.27
CA ASP A 4 18.71 0.01 -8.65
C ASP A 4 18.11 -1.22 -9.34
N ASP A 5 18.25 -2.40 -8.72
CA ASP A 5 17.72 -3.65 -9.30
C ASP A 5 16.26 -3.93 -8.94
N LEU A 6 15.62 -3.08 -8.17
CA LEU A 6 14.24 -3.27 -7.73
C LEU A 6 13.25 -2.71 -8.76
N GLN A 7 12.18 -3.46 -9.00
CA GLN A 7 11.09 -3.04 -9.88
C GLN A 7 9.74 -3.43 -9.30
N VAL A 8 8.71 -2.66 -9.62
CA VAL A 8 7.32 -2.95 -9.25
C VAL A 8 6.55 -3.32 -10.51
N THR A 9 5.87 -4.45 -10.49
CA THR A 9 5.04 -4.93 -11.60
C THR A 9 3.72 -5.46 -11.06
N PRO A 10 2.64 -5.47 -11.89
CA PRO A 10 1.42 -6.16 -11.50
C PRO A 10 1.68 -7.65 -11.24
N LEU A 11 1.02 -8.20 -10.22
CA LEU A 11 1.09 -9.62 -9.93
C LEU A 11 0.59 -10.42 -11.14
N GLY A 12 1.38 -11.40 -11.57
CA GLY A 12 1.06 -12.25 -12.70
C GLY A 12 1.45 -13.71 -12.48
N PRO A 13 1.11 -14.60 -13.44
CA PRO A 13 1.38 -16.03 -13.31
C PRO A 13 2.86 -16.39 -13.27
N GLN A 14 3.74 -15.50 -13.73
CA GLN A 14 5.18 -15.69 -13.71
C GLN A 14 5.79 -15.58 -12.31
N HIS A 15 5.07 -15.04 -11.34
CA HIS A 15 5.59 -14.83 -9.99
C HIS A 15 5.42 -16.05 -9.10
N ASP A 16 6.43 -16.37 -8.32
CA ASP A 16 6.42 -17.51 -7.38
C ASP A 16 5.78 -17.10 -6.04
N ARG A 17 4.46 -17.24 -5.95
CA ARG A 17 3.68 -16.92 -4.75
C ARG A 17 3.91 -17.92 -3.62
N ALA A 18 4.20 -19.18 -3.96
CA ALA A 18 4.36 -20.24 -2.97
C ALA A 18 5.63 -20.04 -2.11
N ALA A 19 6.68 -19.45 -2.69
CA ALA A 19 7.92 -19.21 -1.99
C ALA A 19 7.88 -17.97 -1.06
N PHE A 20 6.86 -17.11 -1.20
CA PHE A 20 6.75 -15.89 -0.41
C PHE A 20 6.26 -16.18 1.01
N SER A 21 6.96 -15.61 2.00
CA SER A 21 6.57 -15.67 3.40
C SER A 21 6.98 -14.38 4.11
N CYS A 22 6.01 -13.65 4.65
CA CYS A 22 6.29 -12.39 5.36
C CYS A 22 6.23 -12.52 6.88
N GLY A 23 5.91 -13.70 7.40
CA GLY A 23 5.75 -13.92 8.84
C GLY A 23 4.29 -13.75 9.33
N GLU A 24 3.39 -13.27 8.47
CA GLU A 24 1.97 -13.13 8.76
C GLU A 24 1.17 -14.05 7.83
N ALA A 25 0.63 -15.13 8.40
CA ALA A 25 -0.05 -16.17 7.62
C ALA A 25 -1.22 -15.65 6.78
N THR A 26 -1.96 -14.66 7.28
CA THR A 26 -3.10 -14.07 6.56
C THR A 26 -2.64 -13.34 5.30
N LEU A 27 -1.51 -12.63 5.36
CA LEU A 27 -0.94 -11.92 4.20
C LEU A 27 -0.37 -12.89 3.18
N ASP A 28 0.29 -13.95 3.63
CA ASP A 28 0.83 -14.99 2.75
C ASP A 28 -0.30 -15.73 2.02
N ARG A 29 -1.36 -16.08 2.75
CA ARG A 29 -2.54 -16.74 2.18
C ARG A 29 -3.24 -15.86 1.15
N TYR A 30 -3.38 -14.57 1.46
CA TYR A 30 -3.99 -13.63 0.50
C TYR A 30 -3.26 -13.65 -0.84
N LEU A 31 -1.95 -13.55 -0.80
CA LEU A 31 -1.14 -13.52 -2.03
C LEU A 31 -1.31 -14.80 -2.85
N ARG A 32 -1.33 -15.97 -2.18
CA ARG A 32 -1.46 -17.27 -2.84
C ARG A 32 -2.86 -17.54 -3.36
N GLU A 33 -3.89 -17.21 -2.56
CA GLU A 33 -5.23 -17.74 -2.78
C GLU A 33 -6.27 -16.68 -3.18
N GLN A 34 -6.08 -15.41 -2.81
CA GLN A 34 -7.12 -14.39 -2.94
C GLN A 34 -6.79 -13.30 -3.95
N ALA A 35 -5.54 -12.92 -4.13
CA ALA A 35 -5.14 -11.78 -4.94
C ALA A 35 -5.65 -11.84 -6.39
N SER A 36 -5.58 -13.02 -7.01
CA SER A 36 -6.07 -13.21 -8.39
C SER A 36 -7.58 -13.13 -8.49
N GLN A 37 -8.30 -13.60 -7.47
CA GLN A 37 -9.76 -13.51 -7.42
C GLN A 37 -10.22 -12.06 -7.26
N ASP A 38 -9.57 -11.30 -6.40
CA ASP A 38 -9.85 -9.87 -6.22
C ASP A 38 -9.62 -9.09 -7.52
N ARG A 39 -8.56 -9.44 -8.25
CA ARG A 39 -8.30 -8.84 -9.57
C ARG A 39 -9.43 -9.15 -10.55
N LYS A 40 -9.85 -10.42 -10.64
CA LYS A 40 -10.93 -10.84 -11.55
C LYS A 40 -12.26 -10.17 -11.23
N ARG A 41 -12.51 -9.93 -9.95
CA ARG A 41 -13.74 -9.28 -9.46
C ARG A 41 -13.64 -7.76 -9.43
N SER A 42 -12.50 -7.19 -9.83
CA SER A 42 -12.24 -5.74 -9.79
C SER A 42 -12.35 -5.14 -8.38
N LEU A 43 -11.98 -5.90 -7.36
CA LEU A 43 -12.04 -5.48 -5.96
C LEU A 43 -10.72 -4.85 -5.48
N ALA A 44 -9.59 -5.35 -5.99
CA ALA A 44 -8.26 -4.83 -5.66
C ALA A 44 -7.27 -5.19 -6.77
N ARG A 45 -6.18 -4.43 -6.81
CA ARG A 45 -5.02 -4.73 -7.65
C ARG A 45 -3.84 -5.02 -6.76
N CYS A 46 -3.09 -6.06 -7.08
CA CYS A 46 -1.88 -6.46 -6.36
C CYS A 46 -0.65 -6.18 -7.23
N TYR A 47 0.34 -5.53 -6.61
CA TYR A 47 1.62 -5.20 -7.23
C TYR A 47 2.73 -5.84 -6.43
N VAL A 48 3.74 -6.35 -7.11
CA VAL A 48 4.86 -7.04 -6.49
C VAL A 48 6.16 -6.29 -6.74
N LEU A 49 7.00 -6.28 -5.71
CA LEU A 49 8.38 -5.81 -5.78
C LEU A 49 9.25 -7.01 -6.09
N THR A 50 10.03 -6.92 -7.14
CA THR A 50 10.96 -7.98 -7.55
C THR A 50 12.33 -7.38 -7.86
N ARG A 51 13.33 -8.23 -8.00
CA ARG A 51 14.64 -7.83 -8.50
C ARG A 51 14.76 -8.18 -9.98
N VAL A 52 15.35 -7.31 -10.76
CA VAL A 52 15.53 -7.51 -12.21
C VAL A 52 16.19 -8.86 -12.52
N PRO A 53 17.28 -9.28 -11.80
CA PRO A 53 17.90 -10.58 -12.07
C PRO A 53 17.05 -11.79 -11.67
N GLU A 54 16.05 -11.61 -10.80
CA GLU A 54 15.20 -12.68 -10.29
C GLU A 54 13.71 -12.27 -10.38
N PRO A 55 13.17 -12.08 -11.59
CA PRO A 55 11.85 -11.44 -11.75
C PRO A 55 10.68 -12.31 -11.27
N ALA A 56 10.88 -13.61 -11.09
CA ALA A 56 9.84 -14.49 -10.54
C ALA A 56 9.74 -14.44 -9.02
N ARG A 57 10.82 -14.05 -8.34
CA ARG A 57 10.85 -14.03 -6.87
C ARG A 57 10.24 -12.75 -6.33
N ILE A 58 9.22 -12.90 -5.49
CA ILE A 58 8.54 -11.78 -4.86
C ILE A 58 9.32 -11.34 -3.61
N VAL A 59 9.81 -10.11 -3.62
CA VAL A 59 10.49 -9.48 -2.49
C VAL A 59 9.47 -8.89 -1.53
N GLY A 60 8.40 -8.32 -2.07
CA GLY A 60 7.31 -7.75 -1.31
C GLY A 60 6.10 -7.50 -2.19
N TYR A 61 4.97 -7.13 -1.60
CA TYR A 61 3.79 -6.76 -2.38
C TYR A 61 2.93 -5.73 -1.63
N TYR A 62 2.10 -5.04 -2.38
CA TYR A 62 1.03 -4.21 -1.84
C TYR A 62 -0.21 -4.33 -2.70
N THR A 63 -1.37 -4.03 -2.10
CA THR A 63 -2.65 -4.01 -2.81
C THR A 63 -3.25 -2.62 -2.76
N LEU A 64 -3.89 -2.23 -3.87
CA LEU A 64 -4.59 -0.96 -3.98
C LEU A 64 -6.06 -1.21 -4.34
N SER A 65 -6.95 -0.47 -3.69
CA SER A 65 -8.37 -0.44 -4.04
C SER A 65 -8.93 0.97 -3.86
N ALA A 66 -10.00 1.28 -4.59
CA ALA A 66 -10.72 2.53 -4.42
C ALA A 66 -11.32 2.60 -3.00
N HIS A 67 -11.30 3.79 -2.41
CA HIS A 67 -11.77 3.98 -1.04
C HIS A 67 -12.40 5.36 -0.89
N SER A 68 -13.24 5.51 0.11
CA SER A 68 -13.86 6.78 0.48
C SER A 68 -13.78 6.95 1.98
N VAL A 69 -13.39 8.15 2.42
CA VAL A 69 -13.39 8.49 3.84
C VAL A 69 -14.41 9.60 4.11
N ARG A 70 -14.98 9.60 5.31
CA ARG A 70 -15.87 10.67 5.73
C ARG A 70 -15.05 11.91 6.06
N LEU A 71 -15.50 13.06 5.56
CA LEU A 71 -14.82 14.34 5.78
C LEU A 71 -14.61 14.63 7.28
N HIS A 72 -15.62 14.33 8.11
CA HIS A 72 -15.55 14.60 9.56
C HIS A 72 -14.54 13.71 10.29
N ASP A 73 -14.10 12.60 9.69
CA ASP A 73 -13.06 11.75 10.30
C ASP A 73 -11.66 12.30 10.08
N LEU A 74 -11.49 13.20 9.11
CA LEU A 74 -10.18 13.82 8.84
C LEU A 74 -9.92 14.99 9.80
N PRO A 75 -8.65 15.22 10.17
CA PRO A 75 -8.27 16.44 10.89
C PRO A 75 -8.65 17.69 10.10
N GLU A 76 -8.94 18.77 10.81
CA GLU A 76 -9.41 20.02 10.21
C GLU A 76 -8.52 20.54 9.09
N ASP A 77 -7.19 20.49 9.28
CA ASP A 77 -6.23 20.94 8.28
C ASP A 77 -6.29 20.10 6.99
N ALA A 78 -6.50 18.78 7.11
CA ALA A 78 -6.63 17.88 5.96
C ALA A 78 -7.99 18.03 5.25
N ALA A 79 -9.02 18.38 6.00
CA ALA A 79 -10.40 18.55 5.49
C ALA A 79 -10.62 19.91 4.83
N ARG A 80 -9.71 20.85 5.02
CA ARG A 80 -9.90 22.25 4.59
C ARG A 80 -10.13 22.36 3.08
N GLY A 81 -11.16 23.11 2.72
CA GLY A 81 -11.50 23.39 1.33
C GLY A 81 -12.24 22.26 0.62
N ILE A 82 -12.63 21.20 1.32
CA ILE A 82 -13.40 20.09 0.72
C ILE A 82 -14.89 20.34 0.98
N PRO A 83 -15.70 20.53 -0.08
CA PRO A 83 -17.13 20.84 0.09
C PRO A 83 -18.02 19.58 0.13
N TYR A 84 -17.44 18.38 0.16
CA TYR A 84 -18.19 17.13 0.07
C TYR A 84 -18.07 16.33 1.36
N ARG A 85 -19.11 15.53 1.66
CA ARG A 85 -19.15 14.64 2.81
C ARG A 85 -18.18 13.47 2.66
N ASP A 86 -18.07 12.93 1.46
CA ASP A 86 -17.23 11.78 1.16
C ASP A 86 -16.00 12.24 0.36
N VAL A 87 -14.84 11.81 0.80
CA VAL A 87 -13.55 12.23 0.24
C VAL A 87 -12.94 11.05 -0.51
N PRO A 88 -12.61 11.22 -1.80
CA PRO A 88 -12.05 10.12 -2.59
C PRO A 88 -10.63 9.77 -2.14
N GLY A 89 -10.35 8.49 -2.12
CA GLY A 89 -9.05 7.99 -1.70
C GLY A 89 -8.70 6.64 -2.30
N VAL A 90 -7.52 6.18 -1.95
CA VAL A 90 -6.99 4.86 -2.27
C VAL A 90 -6.66 4.16 -0.96
N LEU A 91 -7.03 2.89 -0.84
CA LEU A 91 -6.66 2.06 0.28
C LEU A 91 -5.49 1.16 -0.12
N ILE A 92 -4.38 1.24 0.62
CA ILE A 92 -3.39 0.18 0.67
C ILE A 92 -3.96 -0.86 1.65
N GLY A 93 -4.60 -1.88 1.11
CA GLY A 93 -5.24 -2.91 1.93
C GLY A 93 -4.24 -3.84 2.59
N ARG A 94 -3.12 -4.08 1.90
CA ARG A 94 -2.04 -4.96 2.36
C ARG A 94 -0.71 -4.42 1.90
N LEU A 95 0.31 -4.61 2.75
CA LEU A 95 1.68 -4.27 2.43
C LEU A 95 2.57 -5.25 3.20
N ALA A 96 3.35 -6.05 2.49
CA ALA A 96 4.11 -7.14 3.09
C ALA A 96 5.47 -7.31 2.42
N LEU A 97 6.48 -7.61 3.23
CA LEU A 97 7.85 -7.84 2.80
C LEU A 97 8.26 -9.26 3.20
N ASP A 98 8.89 -10.00 2.29
CA ASP A 98 9.41 -11.34 2.57
C ASP A 98 10.39 -11.29 3.75
N THR A 99 10.33 -12.29 4.64
CA THR A 99 11.16 -12.34 5.85
C THR A 99 12.65 -12.25 5.54
N ARG A 100 13.07 -12.81 4.40
CA ARG A 100 14.49 -12.78 3.95
C ARG A 100 14.95 -11.37 3.58
N GLU A 101 14.04 -10.45 3.36
CA GLU A 101 14.31 -9.07 2.95
C GLU A 101 14.08 -8.04 4.06
N GLN A 102 13.59 -8.47 5.22
CA GLN A 102 13.32 -7.58 6.35
C GLN A 102 14.61 -7.11 7.01
N GLY A 103 14.56 -5.95 7.67
CA GLY A 103 15.71 -5.37 8.38
C GLY A 103 16.74 -4.67 7.48
N ARG A 104 16.42 -4.39 6.23
CA ARG A 104 17.33 -3.75 5.25
C ARG A 104 16.77 -2.44 4.67
N GLY A 105 15.74 -1.88 5.28
CA GLY A 105 15.10 -0.65 4.79
C GLY A 105 14.21 -0.84 3.56
N LEU A 106 13.95 -2.08 3.14
CA LEU A 106 13.13 -2.35 1.96
C LEU A 106 11.63 -2.13 2.22
N GLY A 107 11.19 -2.16 3.49
CA GLY A 107 9.82 -1.81 3.85
C GLY A 107 9.48 -0.38 3.50
N GLU A 108 10.35 0.56 3.82
CA GLU A 108 10.21 1.97 3.45
C GLU A 108 10.22 2.16 1.93
N ARG A 109 11.06 1.41 1.23
CA ARG A 109 11.11 1.47 -0.24
C ARG A 109 9.84 0.93 -0.89
N LEU A 110 9.29 -0.16 -0.35
CA LEU A 110 8.02 -0.72 -0.81
C LEU A 110 6.89 0.28 -0.58
N LEU A 111 6.82 0.89 0.60
CA LEU A 111 5.83 1.92 0.91
C LEU A 111 6.00 3.14 0.00
N ALA A 112 7.22 3.61 -0.21
CA ALA A 112 7.49 4.73 -1.12
C ALA A 112 7.01 4.42 -2.54
N ALA A 113 7.23 3.22 -3.03
CA ALA A 113 6.75 2.79 -4.35
C ALA A 113 5.22 2.82 -4.43
N ALA A 114 4.53 2.37 -3.38
CA ALA A 114 3.07 2.42 -3.31
C ALA A 114 2.55 3.87 -3.28
N VAL A 115 3.19 4.75 -2.51
CA VAL A 115 2.83 6.17 -2.42
C VAL A 115 3.03 6.87 -3.76
N GLU A 116 4.16 6.65 -4.42
CA GLU A 116 4.44 7.20 -5.75
C GLU A 116 3.43 6.70 -6.79
N HIS A 117 3.05 5.43 -6.71
CA HIS A 117 2.04 4.85 -7.58
C HIS A 117 0.70 5.59 -7.41
N CYS A 118 0.27 5.81 -6.17
CA CYS A 118 -0.97 6.55 -5.89
C CYS A 118 -0.89 8.01 -6.34
N ALA A 119 0.27 8.65 -6.22
CA ALA A 119 0.48 10.01 -6.71
C ALA A 119 0.37 10.08 -8.25
N ARG A 120 0.80 9.04 -8.96
CA ARG A 120 0.60 8.95 -10.42
C ARG A 120 -0.87 8.75 -10.78
N LEU A 121 -1.58 7.91 -10.03
CA LEU A 121 -3.02 7.70 -10.24
C LEU A 121 -3.82 8.98 -10.02
N GLU A 122 -3.40 9.82 -9.09
CA GLU A 122 -4.06 11.09 -8.79
C GLU A 122 -4.09 12.04 -10.01
N ARG A 123 -3.16 11.91 -10.93
CA ARG A 123 -3.14 12.72 -12.17
C ARG A 123 -4.32 12.42 -13.09
N ASP A 124 -4.78 11.18 -13.08
CA ASP A 124 -5.84 10.71 -13.98
C ASP A 124 -7.18 10.57 -13.27
N LEU A 125 -7.17 10.52 -11.96
CA LEU A 125 -8.34 10.26 -11.14
C LEU A 125 -8.30 11.14 -9.89
N GLY A 126 -9.41 11.78 -9.56
CA GLY A 126 -9.51 12.58 -8.33
C GLY A 126 -9.33 11.72 -7.10
N LEU A 127 -8.20 11.89 -6.43
CA LEU A 127 -7.82 11.18 -5.20
C LEU A 127 -7.23 12.20 -4.21
N ARG A 128 -7.80 12.26 -3.00
CA ARG A 128 -7.33 13.21 -1.99
C ARG A 128 -6.40 12.57 -0.98
N VAL A 129 -6.72 11.34 -0.56
CA VAL A 129 -6.04 10.67 0.54
C VAL A 129 -5.64 9.25 0.18
N LEU A 130 -4.52 8.84 0.72
CA LEU A 130 -4.07 7.45 0.75
C LEU A 130 -4.30 6.93 2.16
N VAL A 131 -5.00 5.80 2.28
CA VAL A 131 -5.40 5.24 3.57
C VAL A 131 -4.74 3.89 3.77
N VAL A 132 -4.31 3.61 5.00
CA VAL A 132 -3.82 2.29 5.42
C VAL A 132 -4.51 1.86 6.70
N ASP A 133 -4.76 0.56 6.84
CA ASP A 133 -5.19 -0.06 8.09
C ASP A 133 -4.02 -0.87 8.64
N ALA A 134 -3.39 -0.39 9.72
CA ALA A 134 -2.25 -1.07 10.32
C ALA A 134 -2.71 -2.31 11.09
N LEU A 135 -1.95 -3.39 10.99
CA LEU A 135 -2.27 -4.65 11.67
C LEU A 135 -1.92 -4.63 13.17
N SER A 136 -1.07 -3.70 13.59
CA SER A 136 -0.56 -3.60 14.96
C SER A 136 -0.09 -2.18 15.27
N GLU A 137 0.16 -1.89 16.53
CA GLU A 137 0.79 -0.63 16.93
C GLU A 137 2.17 -0.46 16.30
N GLY A 138 2.94 -1.52 16.18
CA GLY A 138 4.24 -1.48 15.51
C GLY A 138 4.13 -1.08 14.04
N ALA A 139 3.15 -1.64 13.34
CA ALA A 139 2.87 -1.26 11.97
C ALA A 139 2.39 0.20 11.86
N ALA A 140 1.53 0.65 12.78
CA ALA A 140 1.08 2.04 12.81
C ALA A 140 2.26 3.01 12.98
N ARG A 141 3.19 2.70 13.89
CA ARG A 141 4.39 3.51 14.08
C ARG A 141 5.28 3.54 12.83
N PHE A 142 5.37 2.44 12.11
CA PHE A 142 6.07 2.40 10.82
C PHE A 142 5.46 3.39 9.83
N TYR A 143 4.13 3.41 9.70
CA TYR A 143 3.45 4.37 8.83
C TYR A 143 3.63 5.80 9.32
N GLU A 144 3.55 6.05 10.62
CA GLU A 144 3.77 7.39 11.18
C GLU A 144 5.17 7.92 10.89
N ARG A 145 6.20 7.07 10.99
CA ARG A 145 7.57 7.45 10.64
C ARG A 145 7.73 7.81 9.16
N ASN A 146 6.81 7.37 8.33
CA ASN A 146 6.80 7.63 6.89
C ASN A 146 5.77 8.70 6.49
N GLY A 147 5.32 9.52 7.44
CA GLY A 147 4.51 10.70 7.17
C GLY A 147 3.00 10.50 7.26
N PHE A 148 2.53 9.30 7.57
CA PHE A 148 1.10 9.04 7.76
C PHE A 148 0.64 9.56 9.13
N ARG A 149 -0.63 9.91 9.22
CA ARG A 149 -1.25 10.41 10.45
C ARG A 149 -2.45 9.53 10.79
N ARG A 150 -2.64 9.24 12.07
CA ARG A 150 -3.82 8.51 12.55
C ARG A 150 -5.06 9.39 12.42
N PHE A 151 -6.19 8.79 12.10
CA PHE A 151 -7.47 9.48 11.99
C PHE A 151 -8.64 8.54 12.26
N GLY A 152 -9.83 9.11 12.39
CA GLY A 152 -11.04 8.33 12.71
C GLY A 152 -11.13 7.99 14.19
N THR A 153 -12.00 7.04 14.53
CA THR A 153 -12.33 6.69 15.91
C THR A 153 -11.53 5.46 16.38
N GLY A 154 -10.44 5.70 17.08
CA GLY A 154 -9.78 4.72 17.94
C GLY A 154 -9.10 3.53 17.27
N GLU A 155 -9.04 3.47 15.97
CA GLU A 155 -8.48 2.35 15.24
C GLU A 155 -7.07 2.64 14.71
N LEU A 156 -6.38 1.59 14.25
CA LEU A 156 -5.06 1.68 13.66
C LEU A 156 -5.16 2.11 12.19
N ARG A 157 -5.97 3.13 11.92
CA ARG A 157 -6.18 3.66 10.58
C ARG A 157 -5.41 4.97 10.42
N LEU A 158 -4.68 5.06 9.33
CA LEU A 158 -3.84 6.23 9.04
C LEU A 158 -4.07 6.71 7.61
N PHE A 159 -3.76 7.98 7.38
CA PHE A 159 -3.85 8.57 6.05
C PHE A 159 -2.62 9.39 5.71
N LEU A 160 -2.42 9.59 4.42
CA LEU A 160 -1.45 10.53 3.86
C LEU A 160 -2.18 11.39 2.83
N SER A 161 -2.01 12.70 2.88
CA SER A 161 -2.57 13.59 1.85
C SER A 161 -1.77 13.46 0.55
N LEU A 162 -2.45 13.15 -0.55
CA LEU A 162 -1.81 13.04 -1.86
C LEU A 162 -1.47 14.39 -2.49
N ARG A 163 -2.03 15.49 -1.98
CA ARG A 163 -1.76 16.85 -2.50
C ARG A 163 -0.30 17.28 -2.39
N HIS A 164 0.41 16.73 -1.44
CA HIS A 164 1.79 17.12 -1.14
C HIS A 164 2.83 16.10 -1.62
N VAL A 165 2.36 14.99 -2.18
CA VAL A 165 3.26 13.98 -2.74
C VAL A 165 3.59 14.38 -4.18
N ARG A 166 4.87 14.61 -4.45
CA ARG A 166 5.36 14.82 -5.81
C ARG A 166 5.89 13.49 -6.34
N PRO A 167 5.42 13.07 -7.51
CA PRO A 167 5.94 11.87 -8.14
C PRO A 167 7.37 12.05 -8.64
#